data_595d0eeae1a8e4fda966a373ca8919e5
#
_entry.id   595d0eeae1a8e4fda966a373ca8919e5
#
_cell.length_a   1.000
_cell.length_b   1.000
_cell.length_c   1.000
_cell.angle_alpha   90.00
_cell.angle_beta   90.00
_cell.angle_gamma   90.00
#
_symmetry.space_group_name_H-M   'P 1'
#
loop_
_entity.id
_entity.type
_entity.pdbx_description
1 polymer ?
#
loop_
_entity_poly.entity_id
_entity_poly.type
_entity_poly.pdbx_seq_one_letter_code
_entity_poly.pdbx_strand_id
1 'polypeptide(L)'
;MHNLEHLFLVGEFPERAHLLSGLTLEQVTLCPDGASHSIYEELWHVVAYQQSIIAPGDPPGDVYPSAAPEHEHQWHDLVRVFLDGAHAAAALGQAPDRLALEVEPGVTLSDELNSVAVHNAYHLGKIIALRQRIGAWPPTAASGGS
;
A
#
# COMPACT_ATOMS: atom_id res chain seq x y z
N MET A 1 15.47 0.72 -15.10
CA MET A 1 14.57 0.82 -13.94
C MET A 1 15.29 0.33 -12.69
N HIS A 2 15.33 1.13 -11.65
CA HIS A 2 15.92 0.69 -10.39
C HIS A 2 15.03 -0.37 -9.73
N ASN A 3 15.64 -1.29 -9.01
CA ASN A 3 14.92 -2.39 -8.34
C ASN A 3 13.77 -1.91 -7.44
N LEU A 4 13.97 -0.84 -6.67
CA LEU A 4 12.92 -0.31 -5.80
C LEU A 4 11.75 0.30 -6.59
N GLU A 5 12.01 0.88 -7.74
CA GLU A 5 10.93 1.36 -8.62
C GLU A 5 10.05 0.19 -9.08
N HIS A 6 10.68 -0.91 -9.49
CA HIS A 6 9.97 -2.13 -9.85
C HIS A 6 9.14 -2.64 -8.68
N LEU A 7 9.74 -2.75 -7.50
CA LEU A 7 9.10 -3.34 -6.33
C LEU A 7 7.93 -2.51 -5.77
N PHE A 8 8.05 -1.19 -5.78
CA PHE A 8 7.07 -0.32 -5.12
C PHE A 8 6.06 0.30 -6.06
N LEU A 9 6.35 0.46 -7.34
CA LEU A 9 5.50 1.22 -8.24
C LEU A 9 4.88 0.42 -9.37
N VAL A 10 5.68 -0.33 -10.14
CA VAL A 10 5.23 -0.79 -11.45
C VAL A 10 5.38 -2.29 -11.73
N GLY A 11 6.12 -3.04 -10.90
CA GLY A 11 6.40 -4.45 -11.19
C GLY A 11 5.26 -5.40 -10.90
N GLU A 12 5.13 -6.44 -11.70
CA GLU A 12 4.37 -7.69 -11.54
C GLU A 12 2.84 -7.56 -11.58
N PHE A 13 2.26 -6.42 -11.30
CA PHE A 13 0.82 -6.20 -11.38
C PHE A 13 0.50 -4.74 -11.70
N PRO A 14 -0.77 -4.37 -11.94
CA PRO A 14 -1.12 -3.03 -12.37
C PRO A 14 -0.51 -1.93 -11.52
N GLU A 15 -0.25 -0.80 -12.15
CA GLU A 15 0.20 0.40 -11.44
C GLU A 15 -0.65 0.60 -10.19
N ARG A 16 0.01 0.91 -9.07
CA ARG A 16 -0.65 0.92 -7.75
C ARG A 16 -1.80 1.92 -7.69
N ALA A 17 -1.64 3.08 -8.32
CA ALA A 17 -2.71 4.08 -8.39
C ALA A 17 -3.95 3.53 -9.12
N HIS A 18 -3.75 2.82 -10.22
CA HIS A 18 -4.85 2.20 -10.98
C HIS A 18 -5.53 1.10 -10.16
N LEU A 19 -4.74 0.26 -9.51
CA LEU A 19 -5.24 -0.84 -8.66
C LEU A 19 -6.19 -0.33 -7.57
N LEU A 20 -5.92 0.85 -7.03
CA LEU A 20 -6.68 1.46 -5.93
C LEU A 20 -7.78 2.42 -6.40
N SER A 21 -7.91 2.64 -7.71
CA SER A 21 -8.84 3.60 -8.28
C SER A 21 -10.29 3.10 -8.35
N GLY A 22 -11.21 4.03 -8.45
CA GLY A 22 -12.61 3.74 -8.77
C GLY A 22 -13.39 3.00 -7.68
N LEU A 23 -13.02 3.17 -6.42
CA LEU A 23 -13.70 2.55 -5.28
C LEU A 23 -14.47 3.57 -4.48
N THR A 24 -15.69 3.22 -4.11
CA THR A 24 -16.55 4.04 -3.24
C THR A 24 -16.27 3.73 -1.76
N LEU A 25 -16.71 4.62 -0.89
CA LEU A 25 -16.63 4.40 0.57
C LEU A 25 -17.30 3.09 0.97
N GLU A 26 -18.48 2.80 0.42
CA GLU A 26 -19.21 1.55 0.69
C GLU A 26 -18.37 0.34 0.29
N GLN A 27 -17.75 0.36 -0.89
CA GLN A 27 -16.94 -0.76 -1.38
C GLN A 27 -15.71 -1.01 -0.51
N VAL A 28 -15.02 0.05 -0.08
CA VAL A 28 -13.78 -0.12 0.70
C VAL A 28 -14.03 -0.54 2.14
N THR A 29 -15.22 -0.30 2.66
CA THR A 29 -15.61 -0.71 4.02
C THR A 29 -16.28 -2.07 4.09
N LEU A 30 -16.71 -2.61 2.95
CA LEU A 30 -17.36 -3.91 2.90
C LEU A 30 -16.34 -5.02 3.20
N CYS A 31 -16.67 -5.85 4.17
CA CYS A 31 -15.91 -7.06 4.49
C CYS A 31 -16.73 -8.27 4.06
N PRO A 32 -16.42 -8.90 2.90
CA PRO A 32 -17.19 -10.06 2.43
C PRO A 32 -17.07 -11.25 3.39
N ASP A 33 -18.07 -12.13 3.37
CA ASP A 33 -18.04 -13.36 4.16
C ASP A 33 -16.77 -14.16 3.85
N GLY A 34 -16.09 -14.60 4.91
CA GLY A 34 -14.85 -15.36 4.79
C GLY A 34 -13.59 -14.51 4.65
N ALA A 35 -13.72 -13.20 4.45
CA ALA A 35 -12.58 -12.29 4.49
C ALA A 35 -12.34 -11.82 5.92
N SER A 36 -11.08 -11.61 6.29
CA SER A 36 -10.73 -11.11 7.62
C SER A 36 -10.85 -9.60 7.73
N HIS A 37 -10.65 -8.89 6.61
CA HIS A 37 -10.57 -7.43 6.59
C HIS A 37 -11.19 -6.86 5.31
N SER A 38 -11.57 -5.60 5.37
CA SER A 38 -12.03 -4.82 4.22
C SER A 38 -10.84 -4.30 3.41
N ILE A 39 -11.13 -3.75 2.23
CA ILE A 39 -10.10 -3.09 1.38
C ILE A 39 -9.44 -1.94 2.15
N TYR A 40 -10.24 -1.13 2.86
CA TYR A 40 -9.71 -0.03 3.67
C TYR A 40 -8.74 -0.54 4.74
N GLU A 41 -9.12 -1.59 5.46
CA GLU A 41 -8.28 -2.17 6.51
C GLU A 41 -6.99 -2.77 5.95
N GLU A 42 -7.06 -3.43 4.80
CA GLU A 42 -5.86 -3.98 4.14
C GLU A 42 -4.88 -2.86 3.75
N LEU A 43 -5.37 -1.78 3.15
CA LEU A 43 -4.51 -0.66 2.76
C LEU A 43 -3.96 0.08 3.98
N TRP A 44 -4.77 0.28 5.00
CA TRP A 44 -4.34 0.91 6.25
C TRP A 44 -3.18 0.15 6.89
N HIS A 45 -3.28 -1.16 6.90
CA HIS A 45 -2.23 -2.06 7.40
C HIS A 45 -0.93 -1.91 6.59
N VAL A 46 -1.03 -1.87 5.27
CA VAL A 46 0.11 -1.65 4.38
C VAL A 46 0.77 -0.30 4.68
N VAL A 47 -0.02 0.75 4.81
CA VAL A 47 0.49 2.10 5.12
C VAL A 47 1.21 2.14 6.46
N ALA A 48 0.65 1.50 7.48
CA ALA A 48 1.27 1.47 8.81
C ALA A 48 2.70 0.90 8.75
N TYR A 49 2.88 -0.22 8.06
CA TYR A 49 4.21 -0.83 7.91
C TYR A 49 5.14 -0.03 7.00
N GLN A 50 4.65 0.44 5.87
CA GLN A 50 5.46 1.23 4.94
C GLN A 50 5.98 2.51 5.60
N GLN A 51 5.11 3.24 6.30
CA GLN A 51 5.50 4.47 6.96
C GLN A 51 6.51 4.24 8.09
N SER A 52 6.44 3.11 8.77
CA SER A 52 7.39 2.80 9.83
C SER A 52 8.84 2.68 9.33
N ILE A 53 9.03 2.40 8.04
CA ILE A 53 10.35 2.24 7.44
C ILE A 53 10.81 3.52 6.74
N ILE A 54 9.93 4.18 5.98
CA ILE A 54 10.31 5.37 5.19
C ILE A 54 10.30 6.66 6.01
N ALA A 55 9.52 6.72 7.09
CA ALA A 55 9.45 7.86 8.00
C ALA A 55 9.58 7.32 9.42
N PRO A 56 10.81 6.94 9.83
CA PRO A 56 11.02 6.31 11.13
C PRO A 56 10.60 7.25 12.27
N GLY A 57 9.82 6.70 13.16
CA GLY A 57 9.28 7.33 14.34
C GLY A 57 8.89 6.23 15.31
N ASP A 58 7.96 6.52 16.21
CA ASP A 58 7.41 5.48 17.07
C ASP A 58 6.68 4.45 16.21
N PRO A 59 6.84 3.15 16.49
CA PRO A 59 6.10 2.13 15.76
C PRO A 59 4.58 2.36 15.94
N PRO A 60 3.76 2.05 14.92
CA PRO A 60 2.32 2.18 15.06
C PRO A 60 1.84 1.30 16.23
N GLY A 61 1.00 1.86 17.09
CA GLY A 61 0.42 1.11 18.20
C GLY A 61 -0.48 -0.01 17.69
N ASP A 62 -1.26 0.28 16.66
CA ASP A 62 -2.17 -0.65 16.02
C ASP A 62 -1.71 -0.94 14.60
N VAL A 63 -1.92 -2.18 14.15
CA VAL A 63 -1.62 -2.61 12.77
C VAL A 63 -2.87 -2.60 11.88
N TYR A 64 -4.04 -2.46 12.47
CA TYR A 64 -5.32 -2.27 11.79
C TYR A 64 -6.06 -1.11 12.43
N PRO A 65 -6.93 -0.39 11.67
CA PRO A 65 -7.63 0.76 12.22
C PRO A 65 -8.66 0.31 13.27
N SER A 66 -8.86 1.17 14.28
CA SER A 66 -9.85 0.93 15.34
C SER A 66 -11.29 1.20 14.90
N ALA A 67 -11.47 1.91 13.79
CA ALA A 67 -12.78 2.28 13.26
C ALA A 67 -12.77 2.34 11.74
N ALA A 68 -13.93 2.07 11.14
CA ALA A 68 -14.11 2.24 9.69
C ALA A 68 -14.16 3.72 9.32
N PRO A 69 -13.77 4.08 8.09
CA PRO A 69 -13.89 5.46 7.64
C PRO A 69 -15.36 5.85 7.50
N GLU A 70 -15.67 7.10 7.82
CA GLU A 70 -17.02 7.65 7.72
C GLU A 70 -17.20 8.53 6.48
N HIS A 71 -16.10 8.98 5.87
CA HIS A 71 -16.11 9.91 4.74
C HIS A 71 -15.18 9.44 3.64
N GLU A 72 -15.55 9.71 2.38
CA GLU A 72 -14.72 9.33 1.22
C GLU A 72 -13.31 9.91 1.26
N HIS A 73 -13.15 11.12 1.79
CA HIS A 73 -11.82 11.74 1.85
C HIS A 73 -10.84 10.92 2.71
N GLN A 74 -11.32 10.17 3.68
CA GLN A 74 -10.47 9.31 4.51
C GLN A 74 -9.84 8.18 3.68
N TRP A 75 -10.59 7.63 2.72
CA TRP A 75 -10.07 6.66 1.77
C TRP A 75 -9.08 7.31 0.80
N HIS A 76 -9.45 8.44 0.21
CA HIS A 76 -8.57 9.14 -0.73
C HIS A 76 -7.27 9.61 -0.08
N ASP A 77 -7.32 10.07 1.16
CA ASP A 77 -6.13 10.45 1.92
C ASP A 77 -5.23 9.23 2.20
N LEU A 78 -5.82 8.10 2.53
CA LEU A 78 -5.06 6.86 2.76
C LEU A 78 -4.35 6.41 1.48
N VAL A 79 -5.04 6.44 0.34
CA VAL A 79 -4.45 6.11 -0.97
C VAL A 79 -3.29 7.06 -1.27
N ARG A 80 -3.47 8.36 -1.05
CA ARG A 80 -2.44 9.36 -1.29
C ARG A 80 -1.20 9.10 -0.42
N VAL A 81 -1.39 8.84 0.86
CA VAL A 81 -0.28 8.54 1.78
C VAL A 81 0.46 7.28 1.33
N PHE A 82 -0.28 6.26 0.92
CA PHE A 82 0.33 5.03 0.38
C PHE A 82 1.17 5.31 -0.86
N LEU A 83 0.62 6.03 -1.84
CA LEU A 83 1.31 6.31 -3.11
C LEU A 83 2.53 7.20 -2.91
N ASP A 84 2.41 8.24 -2.10
CA ASP A 84 3.54 9.12 -1.76
C ASP A 84 4.64 8.34 -1.06
N GLY A 85 4.26 7.44 -0.16
CA GLY A 85 5.22 6.56 0.52
C GLY A 85 5.91 5.57 -0.41
N ALA A 86 5.17 5.01 -1.37
CA ALA A 86 5.75 4.12 -2.38
C ALA A 86 6.76 4.86 -3.27
N HIS A 87 6.45 6.09 -3.68
CA HIS A 87 7.39 6.94 -4.42
C HIS A 87 8.62 7.30 -3.58
N ALA A 88 8.45 7.60 -2.30
CA ALA A 88 9.56 7.88 -1.40
C ALA A 88 10.47 6.64 -1.25
N ALA A 89 9.90 5.45 -1.12
CA ALA A 89 10.67 4.21 -1.06
C ALA A 89 11.46 3.99 -2.36
N ALA A 90 10.81 4.17 -3.51
CA ALA A 90 11.49 4.03 -4.81
C ALA A 90 12.64 5.03 -4.97
N ALA A 91 12.45 6.27 -4.50
CA ALA A 91 13.47 7.31 -4.58
C ALA A 91 14.73 6.98 -3.78
N LEU A 92 14.64 6.14 -2.76
CA LEU A 92 15.81 5.67 -2.00
C LEU A 92 16.79 4.87 -2.86
N GLY A 93 16.36 4.37 -4.02
CA GLY A 93 17.22 3.75 -5.00
C GLY A 93 18.34 4.68 -5.51
N GLN A 94 18.16 6.00 -5.39
CA GLN A 94 19.16 6.99 -5.76
C GLN A 94 20.12 7.32 -4.61
N ALA A 95 19.99 6.67 -3.47
CA ALA A 95 20.78 6.94 -2.27
C ALA A 95 21.43 5.64 -1.73
N PRO A 96 22.38 5.04 -2.47
CA PRO A 96 22.96 3.75 -2.09
C PRO A 96 23.62 3.77 -0.72
N ASP A 97 24.18 4.88 -0.29
CA ASP A 97 24.79 4.99 1.04
C ASP A 97 23.73 4.85 2.15
N ARG A 98 22.53 5.39 1.92
CA ARG A 98 21.42 5.23 2.87
C ARG A 98 20.91 3.79 2.90
N LEU A 99 20.81 3.16 1.74
CA LEU A 99 20.36 1.77 1.63
C LEU A 99 21.27 0.80 2.37
N ALA A 100 22.56 1.12 2.46
CA ALA A 100 23.55 0.29 3.13
C ALA A 100 23.61 0.50 4.65
N LEU A 101 22.90 1.49 5.19
CA LEU A 101 22.89 1.74 6.63
C LEU A 101 22.19 0.60 7.37
N GLU A 102 22.82 0.13 8.44
CA GLU A 102 22.17 -0.82 9.34
C GLU A 102 21.10 -0.11 10.17
N VAL A 103 19.88 -0.61 10.11
CA VAL A 103 18.75 -0.14 10.94
C VAL A 103 18.63 -0.98 12.20
N GLU A 104 19.14 -2.20 12.15
CA GLU A 104 19.33 -3.12 13.28
C GLU A 104 20.61 -3.91 13.01
N PRO A 105 21.24 -4.53 14.03
CA PRO A 105 22.42 -5.36 13.80
C PRO A 105 22.19 -6.42 12.70
N GLY A 106 22.95 -6.34 11.62
CA GLY A 106 22.86 -7.27 10.51
C GLY A 106 21.72 -7.02 9.52
N VAL A 107 20.92 -5.97 9.69
CA VAL A 107 19.79 -5.63 8.83
C VAL A 107 19.97 -4.22 8.28
N THR A 108 20.07 -4.11 6.96
CA THR A 108 20.19 -2.80 6.32
C THR A 108 18.83 -2.20 5.98
N LEU A 109 18.80 -0.91 5.67
CA LEU A 109 17.60 -0.27 5.14
C LEU A 109 17.12 -0.97 3.85
N SER A 110 18.06 -1.42 3.01
CA SER A 110 17.72 -2.20 1.81
C SER A 110 16.96 -3.48 2.14
N ASP A 111 17.40 -4.19 3.18
CA ASP A 111 16.72 -5.42 3.65
C ASP A 111 15.30 -5.12 4.11
N GLU A 112 15.13 -4.05 4.90
CA GLU A 112 13.82 -3.63 5.38
C GLU A 112 12.90 -3.23 4.24
N LEU A 113 13.40 -2.50 3.24
CA LEU A 113 12.61 -2.11 2.08
C LEU A 113 12.17 -3.33 1.26
N ASN A 114 13.04 -4.32 1.10
CA ASN A 114 12.66 -5.57 0.44
C ASN A 114 11.52 -6.27 1.20
N SER A 115 11.60 -6.32 2.51
CA SER A 115 10.56 -6.92 3.35
C SER A 115 9.24 -6.17 3.21
N VAL A 116 9.27 -4.85 3.25
CA VAL A 116 8.07 -4.02 3.06
C VAL A 116 7.47 -4.22 1.66
N ALA A 117 8.30 -4.30 0.62
CA ALA A 117 7.83 -4.52 -0.74
C ALA A 117 7.08 -5.85 -0.88
N VAL A 118 7.60 -6.92 -0.28
CA VAL A 118 6.93 -8.23 -0.28
C VAL A 118 5.63 -8.17 0.51
N HIS A 119 5.64 -7.52 1.68
CA HIS A 119 4.46 -7.32 2.51
C HIS A 119 3.39 -6.53 1.76
N ASN A 120 3.77 -5.44 1.09
CA ASN A 120 2.86 -4.64 0.26
C ASN A 120 2.25 -5.49 -0.85
N ALA A 121 3.06 -6.26 -1.57
CA ALA A 121 2.58 -7.11 -2.66
C ALA A 121 1.55 -8.14 -2.17
N TYR A 122 1.79 -8.75 -1.03
CA TYR A 122 0.88 -9.72 -0.43
C TYR A 122 -0.49 -9.09 -0.14
N HIS A 123 -0.52 -7.92 0.50
CA HIS A 123 -1.77 -7.24 0.85
C HIS A 123 -2.44 -6.59 -0.35
N LEU A 124 -1.69 -6.09 -1.33
CA LEU A 124 -2.28 -5.59 -2.57
C LEU A 124 -2.95 -6.71 -3.36
N GLY A 125 -2.38 -7.91 -3.35
CA GLY A 125 -3.02 -9.11 -3.90
C GLY A 125 -4.34 -9.42 -3.22
N LYS A 126 -4.41 -9.27 -1.89
CA LYS A 126 -5.67 -9.41 -1.13
C LYS A 126 -6.69 -8.35 -1.54
N ILE A 127 -6.26 -7.12 -1.76
CA ILE A 127 -7.15 -6.03 -2.21
C ILE A 127 -7.75 -6.38 -3.58
N ILE A 128 -6.94 -6.88 -4.52
CA ILE A 128 -7.45 -7.33 -5.83
C ILE A 128 -8.49 -8.43 -5.64
N ALA A 129 -8.20 -9.42 -4.82
CA ALA A 129 -9.12 -10.52 -4.54
C ALA A 129 -10.42 -10.03 -3.91
N LEU A 130 -10.36 -9.08 -2.99
CA LEU A 130 -11.54 -8.46 -2.40
C LEU A 130 -12.35 -7.70 -3.45
N ARG A 131 -11.69 -6.94 -4.33
CA ARG A 131 -12.35 -6.24 -5.44
C ARG A 131 -13.07 -7.20 -6.36
N GLN A 132 -12.46 -8.34 -6.66
CA GLN A 132 -13.09 -9.39 -7.48
C GLN A 132 -14.34 -9.93 -6.82
N ARG A 133 -14.29 -10.17 -5.52
CA ARG A 133 -15.41 -10.73 -4.76
C ARG A 133 -16.61 -9.78 -4.67
N ILE A 134 -16.38 -8.48 -4.63
CA ILE A 134 -17.46 -7.48 -4.58
C ILE A 134 -17.88 -6.98 -5.96
N GLY A 135 -17.32 -7.54 -7.04
CA GLY A 135 -17.66 -7.14 -8.40
C GLY A 135 -17.06 -5.81 -8.86
N ALA A 136 -15.95 -5.38 -8.24
CA ALA A 136 -15.29 -4.09 -8.52
C ALA A 136 -13.93 -4.24 -9.20
N TRP A 137 -13.71 -5.34 -9.88
CA TRP A 137 -12.47 -5.59 -10.62
C TRP A 137 -12.75 -6.05 -12.05
N PRO A 138 -12.00 -5.59 -13.06
CA PRO A 138 -10.97 -4.55 -12.95
C PRO A 138 -11.55 -3.16 -12.70
N PRO A 139 -10.71 -2.17 -12.33
CA PRO A 139 -11.18 -0.79 -12.24
C PRO A 139 -11.77 -0.38 -13.58
N THR A 140 -12.92 0.29 -13.55
CA THR A 140 -13.50 0.82 -14.79
C THR A 140 -12.54 1.83 -15.38
N ALA A 141 -12.32 1.76 -16.71
CA ALA A 141 -11.55 2.78 -17.40
C ALA A 141 -12.15 4.14 -17.01
N ALA A 142 -11.28 5.11 -16.65
CA ALA A 142 -11.72 6.44 -16.30
C ALA A 142 -12.70 6.91 -17.38
N SER A 143 -13.98 7.00 -17.01
CA SER A 143 -15.05 7.22 -17.97
C SER A 143 -14.81 8.52 -18.73
N GLY A 144 -14.70 8.38 -20.05
CA GLY A 144 -14.53 9.53 -20.92
C GLY A 144 -13.23 10.27 -20.74
N GLY A 145 -12.19 9.64 -20.27
CA GLY A 145 -10.93 10.34 -20.04
C GLY A 145 -11.11 11.50 -19.10
N SER A 146 -12.15 11.46 -18.37
CA SER A 146 -12.39 12.45 -17.35
C SER A 146 -11.32 12.36 -16.30
#